data_d83efcd47ed74085939597c36875a7c5
#
_entry.id   d83efcd47ed74085939597c36875a7c5
#
_cell.length_a   1.000
_cell.length_b   1.000
_cell.length_c   1.000
_cell.angle_alpha   90.00
_cell.angle_beta   90.00
_cell.angle_gamma   90.00
#
_symmetry.space_group_name_H-M   'P 1'
#
loop_
_entity.id
_entity.type
_entity.pdbx_description
1 polymer ?
#
loop_
_entity_poly.entity_id
_entity_poly.type
_entity_poly.pdbx_seq_one_letter_code
_entity_poly.pdbx_strand_id
1 'polypeptide(L)'
;MSENKLNADEANLSVDLSDATQAVKENRFQDAINLLKIILKDHPDNIDCLYLAAVSSRYLKHFEDSKKYIESLLLNAPDMGRAYQELGHLSRDMGNEEKAIRHYRQACEHNPALIASWNSLYQYFLKDQNQAAADHALKQLDTLKSLPGSLLYIHQILNEGRLGLAERKCRAFLKENPTNTYA
;
A
#
# COMPACT_ATOMS: atom_id res chain seq x y z
N MET A 1 -30.04 20.98 6.85
CA MET A 1 -30.07 19.62 7.46
C MET A 1 -29.16 18.62 6.77
N SER A 2 -28.69 18.85 5.53
CA SER A 2 -27.82 17.93 4.76
C SER A 2 -26.33 17.98 5.16
N GLU A 3 -25.74 19.15 5.40
CA GLU A 3 -24.33 19.30 5.72
C GLU A 3 -23.92 18.69 7.07
N ASN A 4 -24.77 18.82 8.11
CA ASN A 4 -24.48 18.20 9.42
C ASN A 4 -24.54 16.68 9.38
N LYS A 5 -25.32 16.08 8.50
CA LYS A 5 -25.39 14.64 8.34
C LYS A 5 -24.19 14.11 7.57
N LEU A 6 -23.78 14.81 6.49
CA LEU A 6 -22.56 14.48 5.73
C LEU A 6 -21.30 14.51 6.63
N ASN A 7 -21.15 15.56 7.44
CA ASN A 7 -20.02 15.69 8.36
C ASN A 7 -20.01 14.61 9.46
N ALA A 8 -21.17 14.16 9.92
CA ALA A 8 -21.27 13.06 10.89
C ALA A 8 -20.93 11.69 10.26
N ASP A 9 -21.36 11.45 9.03
CA ASP A 9 -21.08 10.21 8.30
C ASP A 9 -19.58 10.11 7.94
N GLU A 10 -18.95 11.21 7.53
CA GLU A 10 -17.50 11.27 7.29
C GLU A 10 -16.67 11.09 8.57
N ALA A 11 -17.13 11.66 9.69
CA ALA A 11 -16.48 11.50 10.98
C ALA A 11 -16.57 10.04 11.49
N ASN A 12 -17.73 9.39 11.35
CA ASN A 12 -17.90 7.99 11.71
C ASN A 12 -17.04 7.08 10.82
N LEU A 13 -17.03 7.31 9.50
CA LEU A 13 -16.20 6.58 8.57
C LEU A 13 -14.71 6.68 8.93
N SER A 14 -14.25 7.85 9.35
CA SER A 14 -12.84 8.06 9.73
C SER A 14 -12.46 7.30 11.01
N VAL A 15 -13.36 7.19 11.97
CA VAL A 15 -13.15 6.42 13.21
C VAL A 15 -13.11 4.93 12.92
N ASP A 16 -14.10 4.42 12.17
CA ASP A 16 -14.19 3.00 11.82
C ASP A 16 -12.99 2.52 10.99
N LEU A 17 -12.49 3.35 10.06
CA LEU A 17 -11.29 3.08 9.28
C LEU A 17 -10.02 3.11 10.15
N SER A 18 -9.97 4.00 11.15
CA SER A 18 -8.87 4.04 12.13
C SER A 18 -8.79 2.75 12.92
N ASP A 19 -9.93 2.25 13.41
CA ASP A 19 -10.01 1.01 14.19
C ASP A 19 -9.63 -0.21 13.34
N ALA A 20 -10.10 -0.29 12.09
CA ALA A 20 -9.71 -1.32 11.15
C ALA A 20 -8.19 -1.27 10.85
N THR A 21 -7.63 -0.07 10.67
CA THR A 21 -6.19 0.13 10.47
C THR A 21 -5.39 -0.32 11.68
N GLN A 22 -5.87 -0.03 12.89
CA GLN A 22 -5.22 -0.46 14.13
C GLN A 22 -5.27 -1.98 14.28
N ALA A 23 -6.40 -2.60 13.97
CA ALA A 23 -6.55 -4.05 13.97
C ALA A 23 -5.55 -4.74 13.02
N VAL A 24 -5.34 -4.19 11.81
CA VAL A 24 -4.32 -4.69 10.86
C VAL A 24 -2.91 -4.57 11.45
N LYS A 25 -2.57 -3.44 12.06
CA LYS A 25 -1.24 -3.22 12.69
C LYS A 25 -0.97 -4.20 13.84
N GLU A 26 -2.03 -4.59 14.54
CA GLU A 26 -1.98 -5.56 15.65
C GLU A 26 -2.10 -7.02 15.19
N ASN A 27 -2.11 -7.26 13.86
CA ASN A 27 -2.31 -8.58 13.24
C ASN A 27 -3.66 -9.24 13.58
N ARG A 28 -4.65 -8.45 13.99
CA ARG A 28 -6.04 -8.88 14.23
C ARG A 28 -6.84 -8.84 12.91
N PHE A 29 -6.38 -9.62 11.92
CA PHE A 29 -6.91 -9.57 10.56
C PHE A 29 -8.38 -9.93 10.46
N GLN A 30 -8.88 -10.84 11.29
CA GLN A 30 -10.31 -11.20 11.28
C GLN A 30 -11.18 -10.04 11.79
N ASP A 31 -10.74 -9.33 12.83
CA ASP A 31 -11.45 -8.15 13.33
C ASP A 31 -11.43 -7.04 12.29
N ALA A 32 -10.27 -6.82 11.66
CA ALA A 32 -10.16 -5.85 10.58
C ALA A 32 -11.15 -6.13 9.44
N ILE A 33 -11.24 -7.39 8.96
CA ILE A 33 -12.19 -7.78 7.90
C ILE A 33 -13.65 -7.53 8.33
N ASN A 34 -14.00 -7.82 9.56
CA ASN A 34 -15.36 -7.61 10.06
C ASN A 34 -15.73 -6.11 10.02
N LEU A 35 -14.83 -5.23 10.49
CA LEU A 35 -15.03 -3.78 10.44
C LEU A 35 -15.07 -3.26 8.98
N LEU A 36 -14.11 -3.69 8.15
CA LEU A 36 -14.01 -3.26 6.76
C LEU A 36 -15.22 -3.68 5.92
N LYS A 37 -15.83 -4.85 6.16
CA LYS A 37 -17.05 -5.28 5.50
C LYS A 37 -18.25 -4.38 5.81
N ILE A 38 -18.32 -3.84 7.02
CA ILE A 38 -19.37 -2.88 7.40
C ILE A 38 -19.18 -1.60 6.60
N ILE A 39 -17.96 -1.05 6.57
CA ILE A 39 -17.64 0.17 5.83
C ILE A 39 -17.87 0.00 4.32
N LEU A 40 -17.40 -1.11 3.74
CA LEU A 40 -17.52 -1.38 2.31
C LEU A 40 -18.96 -1.65 1.84
N LYS A 41 -19.90 -1.90 2.75
CA LYS A 41 -21.32 -1.99 2.41
C LYS A 41 -21.90 -0.62 2.00
N ASP A 42 -21.47 0.46 2.68
CA ASP A 42 -21.94 1.81 2.42
C ASP A 42 -21.00 2.60 1.50
N HIS A 43 -19.70 2.22 1.48
CA HIS A 43 -18.63 2.82 0.68
C HIS A 43 -17.84 1.76 -0.11
N PRO A 44 -18.44 1.10 -1.11
CA PRO A 44 -17.87 -0.07 -1.80
C PRO A 44 -16.60 0.22 -2.62
N ASP A 45 -16.37 1.48 -2.96
CA ASP A 45 -15.24 1.99 -3.74
C ASP A 45 -14.15 2.65 -2.87
N ASN A 46 -14.27 2.60 -1.54
CA ASN A 46 -13.27 3.20 -0.65
C ASN A 46 -11.93 2.47 -0.78
N ILE A 47 -10.96 3.17 -1.39
CA ILE A 47 -9.63 2.66 -1.74
C ILE A 47 -8.87 2.13 -0.53
N ASP A 48 -8.88 2.87 0.59
CA ASP A 48 -8.16 2.47 1.80
C ASP A 48 -8.79 1.22 2.44
N CYS A 49 -10.13 1.13 2.44
CA CYS A 49 -10.84 -0.06 2.93
C CYS A 49 -10.59 -1.29 2.06
N LEU A 50 -10.67 -1.13 0.73
CA LEU A 50 -10.39 -2.22 -0.21
C LEU A 50 -8.95 -2.75 -0.06
N TYR A 51 -7.98 -1.84 0.09
CA TYR A 51 -6.59 -2.21 0.32
C TYR A 51 -6.40 -2.98 1.63
N LEU A 52 -6.93 -2.48 2.74
CA LEU A 52 -6.83 -3.15 4.04
C LEU A 52 -7.56 -4.50 4.07
N ALA A 53 -8.70 -4.60 3.36
CA ALA A 53 -9.43 -5.85 3.22
C ALA A 53 -8.65 -6.89 2.40
N ALA A 54 -7.98 -6.46 1.32
CA ALA A 54 -7.11 -7.32 0.53
C ALA A 54 -5.95 -7.88 1.36
N VAL A 55 -5.24 -6.99 2.06
CA VAL A 55 -4.13 -7.36 2.97
C VAL A 55 -4.60 -8.35 4.02
N SER A 56 -5.67 -8.02 4.74
CA SER A 56 -6.19 -8.87 5.83
C SER A 56 -6.64 -10.25 5.33
N SER A 57 -7.34 -10.29 4.18
CA SER A 57 -7.77 -11.55 3.57
C SER A 57 -6.58 -12.42 3.18
N ARG A 58 -5.51 -11.84 2.63
CA ARG A 58 -4.29 -12.59 2.29
C ARG A 58 -3.63 -13.20 3.53
N TYR A 59 -3.50 -12.44 4.61
CA TYR A 59 -2.92 -12.95 5.86
C TYR A 59 -3.76 -14.08 6.46
N LEU A 60 -5.09 -14.03 6.31
CA LEU A 60 -6.00 -15.12 6.67
C LEU A 60 -5.98 -16.30 5.67
N LYS A 61 -5.19 -16.22 4.60
CA LYS A 61 -5.13 -17.18 3.48
C LYS A 61 -6.45 -17.30 2.71
N HIS A 62 -7.33 -16.31 2.81
CA HIS A 62 -8.54 -16.21 1.99
C HIS A 62 -8.18 -15.57 0.64
N PHE A 63 -7.40 -16.29 -0.18
CA PHE A 63 -6.74 -15.74 -1.37
C PHE A 63 -7.73 -15.26 -2.44
N GLU A 64 -8.85 -15.93 -2.61
CA GLU A 64 -9.90 -15.52 -3.56
C GLU A 64 -10.56 -14.20 -3.13
N ASP A 65 -10.82 -14.01 -1.85
CA ASP A 65 -11.38 -12.75 -1.35
C ASP A 65 -10.34 -11.62 -1.46
N SER A 66 -9.08 -11.88 -1.12
CA SER A 66 -7.99 -10.92 -1.32
C SER A 66 -7.90 -10.46 -2.77
N LYS A 67 -7.96 -11.41 -3.73
CA LYS A 67 -7.94 -11.12 -5.15
C LYS A 67 -9.12 -10.23 -5.57
N LYS A 68 -10.34 -10.54 -5.14
CA LYS A 68 -11.54 -9.71 -5.44
C LYS A 68 -11.39 -8.28 -4.93
N TYR A 69 -10.88 -8.09 -3.71
CA TYR A 69 -10.66 -6.76 -3.17
C TYR A 69 -9.59 -5.98 -3.97
N ILE A 70 -8.50 -6.65 -4.41
CA ILE A 70 -7.50 -6.02 -5.24
C ILE A 70 -8.05 -5.67 -6.63
N GLU A 71 -8.84 -6.53 -7.23
CA GLU A 71 -9.50 -6.25 -8.52
C GLU A 71 -10.42 -5.03 -8.41
N SER A 72 -11.25 -4.94 -7.36
CA SER A 72 -12.08 -3.77 -7.08
C SER A 72 -11.23 -2.53 -6.82
N LEU A 73 -10.12 -2.65 -6.10
CA LEU A 73 -9.19 -1.57 -5.84
C LEU A 73 -8.59 -1.02 -7.14
N LEU A 74 -8.13 -1.90 -8.04
CA LEU A 74 -7.53 -1.50 -9.32
C LEU A 74 -8.54 -0.93 -10.33
N LEU A 75 -9.84 -1.27 -10.21
CA LEU A 75 -10.89 -0.60 -10.98
C LEU A 75 -11.04 0.87 -10.59
N ASN A 76 -10.85 1.20 -9.30
CA ASN A 76 -10.99 2.56 -8.78
C ASN A 76 -9.65 3.33 -8.76
N ALA A 77 -8.53 2.64 -8.70
CA ALA A 77 -7.19 3.20 -8.64
C ALA A 77 -6.20 2.37 -9.47
N PRO A 78 -6.26 2.42 -10.82
CA PRO A 78 -5.48 1.55 -11.71
C PRO A 78 -3.97 1.75 -11.59
N ASP A 79 -3.51 2.92 -11.16
CA ASP A 79 -2.09 3.24 -11.03
C ASP A 79 -1.56 3.07 -9.60
N MET A 80 -2.33 2.44 -8.71
CA MET A 80 -1.92 2.28 -7.32
C MET A 80 -0.86 1.21 -7.16
N GLY A 81 0.41 1.61 -7.05
CA GLY A 81 1.55 0.69 -6.92
C GLY A 81 1.41 -0.30 -5.77
N ARG A 82 0.82 0.10 -4.62
CA ARG A 82 0.58 -0.81 -3.48
C ARG A 82 -0.41 -1.94 -3.81
N ALA A 83 -1.36 -1.72 -4.72
CA ALA A 83 -2.28 -2.78 -5.15
C ALA A 83 -1.52 -3.86 -5.94
N TYR A 84 -0.62 -3.46 -6.84
CA TYR A 84 0.27 -4.39 -7.55
C TYR A 84 1.26 -5.08 -6.61
N GLN A 85 1.79 -4.38 -5.60
CA GLN A 85 2.61 -5.00 -4.56
C GLN A 85 1.83 -6.10 -3.84
N GLU A 86 0.56 -5.86 -3.50
CA GLU A 86 -0.28 -6.84 -2.83
C GLU A 86 -0.61 -8.04 -3.75
N LEU A 87 -0.82 -7.83 -5.06
CA LEU A 87 -0.88 -8.90 -6.06
C LEU A 87 0.41 -9.72 -6.11
N GLY A 88 1.56 -9.06 -5.97
CA GLY A 88 2.86 -9.72 -5.86
C GLY A 88 2.95 -10.62 -4.64
N HIS A 89 2.55 -10.11 -3.48
CA HIS A 89 2.49 -10.88 -2.24
C HIS A 89 1.51 -12.04 -2.33
N LEU A 90 0.32 -11.82 -2.87
CA LEU A 90 -0.69 -12.86 -3.10
C LEU A 90 -0.18 -13.95 -4.02
N SER A 91 0.44 -13.58 -5.15
CA SER A 91 1.01 -14.54 -6.10
C SER A 91 2.13 -15.37 -5.49
N ARG A 92 2.99 -14.75 -4.67
CA ARG A 92 4.04 -15.44 -3.92
C ARG A 92 3.45 -16.43 -2.92
N ASP A 93 2.46 -16.00 -2.15
CA ASP A 93 1.82 -16.82 -1.10
C ASP A 93 1.05 -18.01 -1.71
N MET A 94 0.62 -17.89 -2.98
CA MET A 94 0.05 -18.96 -3.81
C MET A 94 1.11 -19.82 -4.52
N GLY A 95 2.40 -19.54 -4.35
CA GLY A 95 3.50 -20.29 -4.98
C GLY A 95 3.75 -19.97 -6.45
N ASN A 96 3.18 -18.90 -7.00
CA ASN A 96 3.36 -18.49 -8.38
C ASN A 96 4.44 -17.41 -8.51
N GLU A 97 5.71 -17.81 -8.57
CA GLU A 97 6.85 -16.90 -8.60
C GLU A 97 6.86 -16.00 -9.84
N GLU A 98 6.52 -16.55 -11.01
CA GLU A 98 6.51 -15.78 -12.27
C GLU A 98 5.50 -14.61 -12.18
N LYS A 99 4.28 -14.86 -11.69
CA LYS A 99 3.29 -13.81 -11.48
C LYS A 99 3.74 -12.83 -10.39
N ALA A 100 4.36 -13.32 -9.31
CA ALA A 100 4.85 -12.47 -8.25
C ALA A 100 5.88 -11.46 -8.78
N ILE A 101 6.87 -11.92 -9.55
CA ILE A 101 7.89 -11.05 -10.17
C ILE A 101 7.23 -9.99 -11.06
N ARG A 102 6.27 -10.41 -11.91
CA ARG A 102 5.56 -9.48 -12.81
C ARG A 102 4.84 -8.39 -12.02
N HIS A 103 4.08 -8.77 -10.99
CA HIS A 103 3.33 -7.81 -10.19
C HIS A 103 4.24 -6.90 -9.36
N TYR A 104 5.36 -7.39 -8.81
CA TYR A 104 6.32 -6.53 -8.13
C TYR A 104 7.00 -5.53 -9.07
N ARG A 105 7.26 -5.90 -10.35
CA ARG A 105 7.74 -4.95 -11.36
C ARG A 105 6.70 -3.85 -11.61
N GLN A 106 5.45 -4.21 -11.85
CA GLN A 106 4.36 -3.24 -12.01
C GLN A 106 4.24 -2.33 -10.77
N ALA A 107 4.35 -2.90 -9.56
CA ALA A 107 4.36 -2.12 -8.33
C ALA A 107 5.46 -1.05 -8.33
N CYS A 108 6.69 -1.41 -8.73
CA CYS A 108 7.82 -0.49 -8.80
C CYS A 108 7.70 0.53 -9.96
N GLU A 109 7.04 0.17 -11.06
CA GLU A 109 6.74 1.08 -12.18
C GLU A 109 5.77 2.18 -11.76
N HIS A 110 4.69 1.82 -11.05
CA HIS A 110 3.71 2.79 -10.55
C HIS A 110 4.18 3.55 -9.29
N ASN A 111 4.95 2.89 -8.43
CA ASN A 111 5.47 3.53 -7.22
C ASN A 111 6.90 3.04 -6.92
N PRO A 112 7.92 3.76 -7.43
CA PRO A 112 9.32 3.40 -7.20
C PRO A 112 9.76 3.41 -5.72
N ALA A 113 8.99 4.02 -4.82
CA ALA A 113 9.32 4.11 -3.39
C ALA A 113 8.93 2.85 -2.57
N LEU A 114 8.44 1.79 -3.23
CA LEU A 114 8.01 0.55 -2.57
C LEU A 114 9.19 -0.39 -2.27
N ILE A 115 9.86 -0.17 -1.13
CA ILE A 115 10.99 -0.98 -0.67
C ILE A 115 10.68 -2.49 -0.67
N ALA A 116 9.47 -2.89 -0.23
CA ALA A 116 9.12 -4.31 -0.16
C ALA A 116 9.09 -4.98 -1.54
N SER A 117 8.63 -4.27 -2.58
CA SER A 117 8.63 -4.76 -3.96
C SER A 117 10.05 -4.91 -4.50
N TRP A 118 10.91 -3.90 -4.32
CA TRP A 118 12.33 -3.99 -4.72
C TRP A 118 13.08 -5.11 -4.00
N ASN A 119 12.82 -5.28 -2.70
CA ASN A 119 13.44 -6.35 -1.93
C ASN A 119 13.00 -7.74 -2.43
N SER A 120 11.72 -7.91 -2.75
CA SER A 120 11.21 -9.16 -3.33
C SER A 120 11.84 -9.44 -4.69
N LEU A 121 11.92 -8.43 -5.57
CA LEU A 121 12.57 -8.55 -6.89
C LEU A 121 14.05 -8.90 -6.75
N TYR A 122 14.78 -8.25 -5.83
CA TYR A 122 16.19 -8.56 -5.57
C TYR A 122 16.39 -10.03 -5.20
N GLN A 123 15.56 -10.56 -4.28
CA GLN A 123 15.65 -11.97 -3.88
C GLN A 123 15.35 -12.93 -5.04
N TYR A 124 14.35 -12.65 -5.87
CA TYR A 124 14.05 -13.47 -7.04
C TYR A 124 15.17 -13.42 -8.08
N PHE A 125 15.74 -12.26 -8.36
CA PHE A 125 16.84 -12.13 -9.33
C PHE A 125 18.12 -12.82 -8.87
N LEU A 126 18.41 -12.80 -7.57
CA LEU A 126 19.51 -13.59 -7.01
C LEU A 126 19.28 -15.09 -7.18
N LYS A 127 18.06 -15.57 -6.89
CA LYS A 127 17.68 -16.97 -7.08
C LYS A 127 17.84 -17.42 -8.53
N ASP A 128 17.43 -16.56 -9.48
CA ASP A 128 17.51 -16.81 -10.92
C ASP A 128 18.91 -16.55 -11.51
N GLN A 129 19.90 -16.24 -10.67
CA GLN A 129 21.28 -15.90 -11.08
C GLN A 129 21.35 -14.71 -12.08
N ASN A 130 20.34 -13.84 -12.08
CA ASN A 130 20.31 -12.63 -12.92
C ASN A 130 20.98 -11.47 -12.17
N GLN A 131 22.32 -11.48 -12.19
CA GLN A 131 23.13 -10.52 -11.42
C GLN A 131 22.83 -9.07 -11.83
N ALA A 132 22.68 -8.77 -13.12
CA ALA A 132 22.43 -7.41 -13.58
C ALA A 132 21.10 -6.85 -13.03
N ALA A 133 20.04 -7.66 -13.02
CA ALA A 133 18.75 -7.27 -12.45
C ALA A 133 18.80 -7.16 -10.91
N ALA A 134 19.54 -8.05 -10.25
CA ALA A 134 19.77 -8.00 -8.81
C ALA A 134 20.52 -6.72 -8.40
N ASP A 135 21.60 -6.37 -9.10
CA ASP A 135 22.38 -5.14 -8.84
C ASP A 135 21.52 -3.88 -9.04
N HIS A 136 20.68 -3.87 -10.08
CA HIS A 136 19.73 -2.77 -10.28
C HIS A 136 18.76 -2.63 -9.09
N ALA A 137 18.14 -3.73 -8.67
CA ALA A 137 17.20 -3.72 -7.55
C ALA A 137 17.89 -3.31 -6.23
N LEU A 138 19.13 -3.77 -6.00
CA LEU A 138 19.93 -3.41 -4.84
C LEU A 138 20.23 -1.90 -4.82
N LYS A 139 20.61 -1.31 -5.95
CA LYS A 139 20.85 0.12 -6.07
C LYS A 139 19.60 0.94 -5.72
N GLN A 140 18.41 0.52 -6.16
CA GLN A 140 17.15 1.17 -5.77
C GLN A 140 16.91 1.07 -4.26
N LEU A 141 17.13 -0.12 -3.68
CA LEU A 141 17.00 -0.34 -2.24
C LEU A 141 17.93 0.56 -1.43
N ASP A 142 19.20 0.67 -1.83
CA ASP A 142 20.18 1.49 -1.12
C ASP A 142 19.79 2.97 -1.17
N THR A 143 19.35 3.45 -2.34
CA THR A 143 18.83 4.82 -2.49
C THR A 143 17.64 5.07 -1.57
N LEU A 144 16.65 4.19 -1.57
CA LEU A 144 15.44 4.36 -0.76
C LEU A 144 15.73 4.24 0.76
N LYS A 145 16.61 3.33 1.16
CA LYS A 145 17.01 3.15 2.56
C LYS A 145 17.87 4.29 3.10
N SER A 146 18.51 5.07 2.22
CA SER A 146 19.26 6.26 2.63
C SER A 146 18.34 7.45 2.99
N LEU A 147 17.05 7.41 2.59
CA LEU A 147 16.09 8.46 2.90
C LEU A 147 15.59 8.34 4.34
N PRO A 148 15.36 9.46 5.05
CA PRO A 148 14.60 9.45 6.29
C PRO A 148 13.22 8.81 6.08
N GLY A 149 12.76 8.00 7.05
CA GLY A 149 11.50 7.25 6.92
C GLY A 149 10.27 8.13 6.63
N SER A 150 10.25 9.36 7.16
CA SER A 150 9.21 10.35 6.87
C SER A 150 9.23 10.80 5.41
N LEU A 151 10.40 11.01 4.82
CA LEU A 151 10.54 11.35 3.40
C LEU A 151 10.18 10.18 2.51
N LEU A 152 10.61 8.97 2.85
CA LEU A 152 10.20 7.78 2.13
C LEU A 152 8.67 7.62 2.10
N TYR A 153 8.01 7.83 3.24
CA TYR A 153 6.55 7.79 3.32
C TYR A 153 5.89 8.88 2.46
N ILE A 154 6.44 10.11 2.47
CA ILE A 154 5.96 11.20 1.60
C ILE A 154 6.09 10.81 0.13
N HIS A 155 7.22 10.24 -0.29
CA HIS A 155 7.41 9.73 -1.66
C HIS A 155 6.39 8.66 -2.02
N GLN A 156 6.11 7.72 -1.12
CA GLN A 156 5.13 6.66 -1.37
C GLN A 156 3.72 7.23 -1.63
N ILE A 157 3.24 8.11 -0.76
CA ILE A 157 1.89 8.70 -0.90
C ILE A 157 1.79 9.68 -2.06
N LEU A 158 2.88 10.35 -2.43
CA LEU A 158 2.96 11.22 -3.60
C LEU A 158 2.78 10.41 -4.90
N ASN A 159 3.50 9.29 -5.02
CA ASN A 159 3.36 8.40 -6.17
C ASN A 159 1.99 7.70 -6.26
N GLU A 160 1.21 7.69 -5.17
CA GLU A 160 -0.17 7.22 -5.16
C GLU A 160 -1.18 8.31 -5.54
N GLY A 161 -0.71 9.51 -5.94
CA GLY A 161 -1.57 10.64 -6.29
C GLY A 161 -2.28 11.30 -5.10
N ARG A 162 -1.93 10.95 -3.86
CA ARG A 162 -2.52 11.51 -2.62
C ARG A 162 -1.91 12.87 -2.27
N LEU A 163 -1.98 13.81 -3.22
CA LEU A 163 -1.25 15.10 -3.18
C LEU A 163 -1.53 15.90 -1.90
N GLY A 164 -2.79 16.02 -1.46
CA GLY A 164 -3.14 16.78 -0.26
C GLY A 164 -2.58 16.15 1.03
N LEU A 165 -2.46 14.81 1.09
CA LEU A 165 -1.83 14.14 2.22
C LEU A 165 -0.31 14.31 2.17
N ALA A 166 0.30 14.16 0.99
CA ALA A 166 1.73 14.36 0.78
C ALA A 166 2.16 15.78 1.19
N GLU A 167 1.41 16.81 0.73
CA GLU A 167 1.66 18.20 1.11
C GLU A 167 1.61 18.43 2.62
N ARG A 168 0.56 17.93 3.30
CA ARG A 168 0.47 18.06 4.76
C ARG A 168 1.63 17.40 5.49
N LYS A 169 2.05 16.21 5.03
CA LYS A 169 3.20 15.49 5.63
C LYS A 169 4.52 16.18 5.34
N CYS A 170 4.70 16.72 4.13
CA CYS A 170 5.88 17.49 3.76
C CYS A 170 6.00 18.77 4.61
N ARG A 171 4.90 19.55 4.76
CA ARG A 171 4.88 20.74 5.62
C ARG A 171 5.22 20.42 7.08
N ALA A 172 4.70 19.31 7.62
CA ALA A 172 5.01 18.86 8.98
C ALA A 172 6.50 18.50 9.10
N PHE A 173 7.04 17.75 8.13
CA PHE A 173 8.46 17.39 8.12
C PHE A 173 9.38 18.62 8.07
N LEU A 174 9.09 19.60 7.20
CA LEU A 174 9.88 20.83 7.08
C LEU A 174 9.82 21.70 8.34
N LYS A 175 8.70 21.70 9.05
CA LYS A 175 8.58 22.40 10.34
C LYS A 175 9.54 21.83 11.40
N GLU A 176 9.75 20.52 11.40
CA GLU A 176 10.66 19.83 12.30
C GLU A 176 12.12 19.85 11.79
N ASN A 177 12.32 20.00 10.48
CA ASN A 177 13.61 19.93 9.80
C ASN A 177 13.80 21.11 8.82
N PRO A 178 13.89 22.37 9.31
CA PRO A 178 13.84 23.55 8.45
C PRO A 178 15.03 23.71 7.48
N THR A 179 16.12 23.00 7.72
CA THR A 179 17.33 23.02 6.87
C THR A 179 17.44 21.83 5.93
N ASN A 180 16.43 20.97 5.89
CA ASN A 180 16.47 19.78 5.03
C ASN A 180 16.24 20.15 3.57
N THR A 181 17.21 19.85 2.71
CA THR A 181 17.19 20.17 1.28
C THR A 181 16.49 19.11 0.41
N TYR A 182 16.02 18.01 1.00
CA TYR A 182 15.35 16.90 0.29
C TYR A 182 13.82 16.99 0.30
N ALA A 183 13.23 17.95 0.98
CA ALA A 183 11.76 18.06 1.14
C ALA A 183 11.14 19.14 0.24
#